data_5c53795990e35eee9a7f944340f43e81
#
_entry.id   5c53795990e35eee9a7f944340f43e81
#
_cell.length_a   1.000
_cell.length_b   1.000
_cell.length_c   1.000
_cell.angle_alpha   90.00
_cell.angle_beta   90.00
_cell.angle_gamma   90.00
#
_symmetry.space_group_name_H-M   'P 1'
#
loop_
_entity.id
_entity.type
_entity.pdbx_description
1 polymer ?
#
loop_
_entity_poly.entity_id
_entity_poly.type
_entity_poly.pdbx_seq_one_letter_code
_entity_poly.pdbx_strand_id
1 'polypeptide(L)'
;EEKTENGTLPIFGSFFSGRGEKLITLFYCVTFFPVTLVYGVALINALSNLLVEHLHITAISRGPLSFIVVAALYVVLSKGRDRVVAIMSALALPFAASVLLIAVSLIPGWHLSNLTDTAAEMNATPLPVTLKNIWLTLPLITFSFCCAPMVSPLSSYYRERKAEGEKKALFVIRIAYLAIFASILFFVLSCVLGIPHDNFVRAKAENLNVLSVMKGNGDFSLIYHIAPLIAIIGMTKSFLGVGLSVAQTFGQLAASVSGKKASASKRLASLALFLMTFGIVYANPDVLSLIEMFCGPLIAVILFLIPAYLIYTRPSLAELRGVTVFLVVLGGLATLSALLWTML
;
A
#
# COMPACT_ATOMS: atom_id res chain seq x y z
N GLU A 1 31.29 -9.31 11.74
CA GLU A 1 30.25 -10.11 11.04
C GLU A 1 28.91 -9.39 11.17
N GLU A 2 28.65 -8.43 10.27
CA GLU A 2 27.31 -7.83 10.15
C GLU A 2 26.39 -8.89 9.57
N LYS A 3 25.50 -9.41 10.40
CA LYS A 3 24.36 -10.23 9.94
C LYS A 3 23.58 -9.43 8.92
N THR A 4 23.58 -9.90 7.70
CA THR A 4 22.79 -9.38 6.59
C THR A 4 21.33 -9.20 7.03
N GLU A 5 20.88 -7.94 7.15
CA GLU A 5 19.51 -7.60 7.46
C GLU A 5 18.59 -8.12 6.35
N ASN A 6 17.72 -9.04 6.73
CA ASN A 6 16.81 -9.75 5.84
C ASN A 6 15.65 -8.84 5.37
N GLY A 7 15.72 -8.36 4.13
CA GLY A 7 14.61 -7.73 3.43
C GLY A 7 14.15 -8.57 2.23
N THR A 8 13.15 -8.13 1.49
CA THR A 8 12.65 -8.80 0.25
C THR A 8 13.74 -8.91 -0.82
N LEU A 9 14.70 -8.03 -0.78
CA LEU A 9 15.85 -7.99 -1.67
C LEU A 9 16.73 -9.24 -1.64
N PRO A 10 17.02 -9.88 -0.50
CA PRO A 10 17.85 -11.08 -0.50
C PRO A 10 17.25 -12.22 -1.32
N ILE A 11 15.91 -12.29 -1.45
CA ILE A 11 15.26 -13.34 -2.24
C ILE A 11 15.50 -13.10 -3.73
N PHE A 12 15.29 -11.89 -4.22
CA PHE A 12 15.54 -11.57 -5.62
C PHE A 12 17.04 -11.43 -5.91
N GLY A 13 17.81 -10.83 -5.00
CA GLY A 13 19.25 -10.66 -5.12
C GLY A 13 20.01 -11.99 -5.24
N SER A 14 19.54 -13.07 -4.60
CA SER A 14 20.14 -14.39 -4.71
C SER A 14 20.06 -14.98 -6.14
N PHE A 15 19.09 -14.54 -6.95
CA PHE A 15 18.91 -14.95 -8.34
C PHE A 15 19.63 -14.05 -9.34
N PHE A 16 20.06 -12.86 -8.93
CA PHE A 16 20.76 -11.88 -9.74
C PHE A 16 22.15 -11.63 -9.15
N SER A 17 23.18 -11.50 -9.96
CA SER A 17 24.56 -11.25 -9.53
C SER A 17 25.07 -9.89 -10.02
N GLY A 18 25.89 -9.23 -9.23
CA GLY A 18 26.63 -8.04 -9.62
C GLY A 18 25.74 -6.86 -10.05
N ARG A 19 25.75 -6.51 -11.35
CA ARG A 19 24.95 -5.38 -11.88
C ARG A 19 23.45 -5.65 -11.81
N GLY A 20 23.02 -6.91 -11.99
CA GLY A 20 21.62 -7.29 -11.93
C GLY A 20 21.02 -7.11 -10.53
N GLU A 21 21.77 -7.41 -9.48
CA GLU A 21 21.37 -7.19 -8.09
C GLU A 21 21.11 -5.69 -7.80
N LYS A 22 22.02 -4.82 -8.25
CA LYS A 22 21.86 -3.36 -8.09
C LYS A 22 20.65 -2.84 -8.86
N LEU A 23 20.41 -3.36 -10.06
CA LEU A 23 19.27 -2.96 -10.89
C LEU A 23 17.95 -3.35 -10.23
N ILE A 24 17.82 -4.59 -9.74
CA ILE A 24 16.59 -5.02 -9.06
C ILE A 24 16.37 -4.27 -7.75
N THR A 25 17.45 -3.92 -7.04
CA THR A 25 17.41 -3.08 -5.84
C THR A 25 16.88 -1.69 -6.15
N LEU A 26 17.41 -1.06 -7.20
CA LEU A 26 16.94 0.24 -7.67
C LEU A 26 15.47 0.17 -8.09
N PHE A 27 15.09 -0.86 -8.84
CA PHE A 27 13.73 -1.05 -9.29
C PHE A 27 12.76 -1.23 -8.12
N TYR A 28 13.16 -1.96 -7.09
CA TYR A 28 12.39 -2.07 -5.84
C TYR A 28 12.18 -0.71 -5.17
N CYS A 29 13.24 0.11 -5.07
CA CYS A 29 13.12 1.46 -4.51
C CYS A 29 12.15 2.34 -5.32
N VAL A 30 12.28 2.31 -6.65
CA VAL A 30 11.43 3.07 -7.58
C VAL A 30 9.97 2.62 -7.49
N THR A 31 9.72 1.34 -7.21
CA THR A 31 8.37 0.79 -7.06
C THR A 31 7.73 1.18 -5.74
N PHE A 32 8.45 1.04 -4.62
CA PHE A 32 7.84 1.21 -3.29
C PHE A 32 7.96 2.62 -2.71
N PHE A 33 8.83 3.47 -3.26
CA PHE A 33 8.88 4.86 -2.85
C PHE A 33 7.59 5.63 -3.17
N PRO A 34 7.01 5.56 -4.38
CA PRO A 34 5.69 6.13 -4.65
C PRO A 34 4.59 5.62 -3.72
N VAL A 35 4.63 4.35 -3.30
CA VAL A 35 3.69 3.79 -2.31
C VAL A 35 3.82 4.52 -0.97
N THR A 36 5.04 4.83 -0.54
CA THR A 36 5.27 5.64 0.68
C THR A 36 4.69 7.04 0.52
N LEU A 37 4.81 7.64 -0.67
CA LEU A 37 4.25 8.97 -0.97
C LEU A 37 2.72 8.98 -0.91
N VAL A 38 2.07 7.96 -1.48
CA VAL A 38 0.62 7.77 -1.42
C VAL A 38 0.13 7.82 0.03
N TYR A 39 0.75 7.03 0.91
CA TYR A 39 0.38 7.03 2.33
C TYR A 39 0.70 8.37 3.02
N GLY A 40 1.78 9.03 2.64
CA GLY A 40 2.13 10.35 3.16
C GLY A 40 1.12 11.42 2.78
N VAL A 41 0.74 11.52 1.50
CA VAL A 41 -0.26 12.48 1.01
C VAL A 41 -1.62 12.21 1.65
N ALA A 42 -2.07 10.95 1.63
CA ALA A 42 -3.35 10.55 2.21
C ALA A 42 -3.42 10.81 3.73
N LEU A 43 -2.32 10.60 4.46
CA LEU A 43 -2.22 10.90 5.89
C LEU A 43 -2.39 12.39 6.17
N ILE A 44 -1.69 13.26 5.43
CA ILE A 44 -1.80 14.71 5.62
C ILE A 44 -3.20 15.19 5.25
N ASN A 45 -3.80 14.65 4.20
CA ASN A 45 -5.17 15.01 3.81
C ASN A 45 -6.17 14.61 4.90
N ALA A 46 -6.07 13.37 5.42
CA ALA A 46 -6.94 12.91 6.51
C ALA A 46 -6.74 13.73 7.79
N LEU A 47 -5.50 14.06 8.13
CA LEU A 47 -5.18 14.87 9.31
C LEU A 47 -5.66 16.32 9.15
N SER A 48 -5.45 16.93 7.99
CA SER A 48 -5.95 18.27 7.67
C SER A 48 -7.48 18.31 7.76
N ASN A 49 -8.17 17.33 7.19
CA ASN A 49 -9.62 17.23 7.27
C ASN A 49 -10.10 17.06 8.72
N LEU A 50 -9.45 16.21 9.52
CA LEU A 50 -9.75 16.07 10.95
C LEU A 50 -9.60 17.39 11.71
N LEU A 51 -8.52 18.13 11.47
CA LEU A 51 -8.26 19.41 12.13
C LEU A 51 -9.32 20.45 11.77
N VAL A 52 -9.68 20.57 10.51
CA VAL A 52 -10.63 21.59 10.02
C VAL A 52 -12.08 21.22 10.34
N GLU A 53 -12.52 20.02 9.95
CA GLU A 53 -13.93 19.64 10.01
C GLU A 53 -14.38 19.20 11.41
N HIS A 54 -13.49 18.53 12.19
CA HIS A 54 -13.86 17.98 13.50
C HIS A 54 -13.36 18.82 14.68
N LEU A 55 -12.18 19.43 14.56
CA LEU A 55 -11.58 20.23 15.64
C LEU A 55 -11.71 21.74 15.43
N HIS A 56 -12.21 22.16 14.26
CA HIS A 56 -12.36 23.57 13.86
C HIS A 56 -11.05 24.38 13.94
N ILE A 57 -9.91 23.72 13.77
CA ILE A 57 -8.59 24.34 13.78
C ILE A 57 -8.18 24.67 12.34
N THR A 58 -8.37 25.91 11.92
CA THR A 58 -8.05 26.39 10.56
C THR A 58 -6.68 27.06 10.48
N ALA A 59 -6.02 27.30 11.62
CA ALA A 59 -4.78 28.10 11.69
C ALA A 59 -3.54 27.36 11.14
N ILE A 60 -3.58 26.05 10.94
CA ILE A 60 -2.41 25.27 10.50
C ILE A 60 -2.46 25.10 8.98
N SER A 61 -1.58 25.80 8.27
CA SER A 61 -1.43 25.60 6.83
C SER A 61 -0.77 24.26 6.50
N ARG A 62 -0.98 23.76 5.27
CA ARG A 62 -0.46 22.46 4.81
C ARG A 62 1.06 22.31 4.96
N GLY A 63 1.84 23.40 4.73
CA GLY A 63 3.30 23.36 4.79
C GLY A 63 3.85 22.92 6.17
N PRO A 64 3.59 23.68 7.24
CA PRO A 64 3.99 23.29 8.59
C PRO A 64 3.44 21.93 9.01
N LEU A 65 2.19 21.61 8.68
CA LEU A 65 1.58 20.31 9.01
C LEU A 65 2.35 19.17 8.34
N SER A 66 2.60 19.26 7.04
CA SER A 66 3.35 18.26 6.28
C SER A 66 4.77 18.10 6.82
N PHE A 67 5.45 19.20 7.13
CA PHE A 67 6.82 19.16 7.65
C PHE A 67 6.88 18.43 9.00
N ILE A 68 6.01 18.81 9.95
CA ILE A 68 6.00 18.24 11.31
C ILE A 68 5.69 16.74 11.24
N VAL A 69 4.67 16.36 10.48
CA VAL A 69 4.23 14.94 10.40
C VAL A 69 5.27 14.09 9.68
N VAL A 70 5.78 14.54 8.52
CA VAL A 70 6.81 13.80 7.80
C VAL A 70 8.11 13.71 8.63
N ALA A 71 8.51 14.78 9.31
CA ALA A 71 9.67 14.75 10.21
C ALA A 71 9.46 13.74 11.36
N ALA A 72 8.30 13.74 12.00
CA ALA A 72 7.98 12.79 13.06
C ALA A 72 8.05 11.33 12.55
N LEU A 73 7.50 11.04 11.37
CA LEU A 73 7.57 9.72 10.75
C LEU A 73 9.02 9.29 10.46
N TYR A 74 9.85 10.19 9.92
CA TYR A 74 11.26 9.89 9.67
C TYR A 74 12.08 9.74 10.95
N VAL A 75 11.74 10.47 12.02
CA VAL A 75 12.32 10.25 13.35
C VAL A 75 11.99 8.85 13.84
N VAL A 76 10.74 8.38 13.68
CA VAL A 76 10.35 7.01 14.04
C VAL A 76 11.11 6.00 13.19
N LEU A 77 11.19 6.17 11.88
CA LEU A 77 11.96 5.30 10.97
C LEU A 77 13.45 5.23 11.37
N SER A 78 14.04 6.33 11.85
CA SER A 78 15.43 6.39 12.31
C SER A 78 15.71 5.60 13.59
N LYS A 79 14.67 5.26 14.38
CA LYS A 79 14.80 4.46 15.61
C LYS A 79 15.11 2.97 15.36
N GLY A 80 15.09 2.56 14.09
CA GLY A 80 15.44 1.22 13.66
C GLY A 80 14.26 0.27 13.51
N ARG A 81 14.55 -0.87 12.86
CA ARG A 81 13.56 -1.87 12.44
C ARG A 81 12.69 -2.38 13.60
N ASP A 82 13.32 -2.77 14.71
CA ASP A 82 12.61 -3.45 15.79
C ASP A 82 11.53 -2.58 16.42
N ARG A 83 11.82 -1.29 16.60
CA ARG A 83 10.84 -0.32 17.13
C ARG A 83 9.71 -0.05 16.16
N VAL A 84 10.03 0.11 14.88
CA VAL A 84 9.01 0.32 13.84
C VAL A 84 8.09 -0.90 13.75
N VAL A 85 8.65 -2.11 13.71
CA VAL A 85 7.88 -3.37 13.69
C VAL A 85 7.03 -3.52 14.94
N ALA A 86 7.56 -3.18 16.13
CA ALA A 86 6.79 -3.22 17.38
C ALA A 86 5.58 -2.28 17.34
N ILE A 87 5.76 -1.04 16.88
CA ILE A 87 4.65 -0.07 16.71
C ILE A 87 3.62 -0.60 15.72
N MET A 88 4.06 -1.07 14.56
CA MET A 88 3.16 -1.60 13.53
C MET A 88 2.36 -2.82 14.03
N SER A 89 3.01 -3.72 14.76
CA SER A 89 2.37 -4.92 15.31
C SER A 89 1.35 -4.56 16.39
N ALA A 90 1.68 -3.62 17.28
CA ALA A 90 0.76 -3.14 18.31
C ALA A 90 -0.50 -2.49 17.71
N LEU A 91 -0.36 -1.79 16.58
CA LEU A 91 -1.48 -1.12 15.90
C LEU A 91 -2.25 -2.06 14.95
N ALA A 92 -1.71 -3.24 14.60
CA ALA A 92 -2.29 -4.08 13.56
C ALA A 92 -3.68 -4.62 13.95
N LEU A 93 -3.79 -5.24 15.12
CA LEU A 93 -5.02 -5.87 15.60
C LEU A 93 -6.11 -4.82 15.93
N PRO A 94 -5.81 -3.75 16.70
CA PRO A 94 -6.79 -2.69 16.94
C PRO A 94 -7.30 -2.05 15.65
N PHE A 95 -6.41 -1.79 14.69
CA PHE A 95 -6.79 -1.23 13.40
C PHE A 95 -7.73 -2.18 12.62
N ALA A 96 -7.37 -3.46 12.48
CA ALA A 96 -8.20 -4.43 11.78
C ALA A 96 -9.59 -4.59 12.44
N ALA A 97 -9.62 -4.69 13.77
CA ALA A 97 -10.86 -4.76 14.53
C ALA A 97 -11.72 -3.50 14.34
N SER A 98 -11.12 -2.31 14.36
CA SER A 98 -11.83 -1.05 14.18
C SER A 98 -12.44 -0.94 12.76
N VAL A 99 -11.70 -1.33 11.71
CA VAL A 99 -12.22 -1.32 10.33
C VAL A 99 -13.40 -2.28 10.19
N LEU A 100 -13.29 -3.49 10.77
CA LEU A 100 -14.40 -4.46 10.75
C LEU A 100 -15.61 -3.98 11.56
N LEU A 101 -15.39 -3.33 12.71
CA LEU A 101 -16.48 -2.72 13.50
C LEU A 101 -17.20 -1.63 12.71
N ILE A 102 -16.46 -0.76 11.99
CA ILE A 102 -17.08 0.21 11.09
C ILE A 102 -17.92 -0.50 10.03
N ALA A 103 -17.37 -1.54 9.39
CA ALA A 103 -18.09 -2.28 8.35
C ALA A 103 -19.40 -2.90 8.89
N VAL A 104 -19.37 -3.49 10.09
CA VAL A 104 -20.57 -4.04 10.76
C VAL A 104 -21.56 -2.93 11.10
N SER A 105 -21.09 -1.79 11.58
CA SER A 105 -21.96 -0.68 11.97
C SER A 105 -22.69 -0.02 10.79
N LEU A 106 -22.19 -0.19 9.57
CA LEU A 106 -22.86 0.27 8.35
C LEU A 106 -24.02 -0.64 7.92
N ILE A 107 -24.11 -1.89 8.45
CA ILE A 107 -25.13 -2.88 8.03
C ILE A 107 -26.56 -2.33 8.19
N PRO A 108 -26.96 -1.65 9.29
CA PRO A 108 -28.32 -1.12 9.41
C PRO A 108 -28.68 -0.07 8.35
N GLY A 109 -27.66 0.59 7.80
CA GLY A 109 -27.80 1.60 6.73
C GLY A 109 -27.63 1.02 5.32
N TRP A 110 -27.58 -0.29 5.15
CA TRP A 110 -27.46 -0.90 3.82
C TRP A 110 -28.74 -0.71 3.02
N HIS A 111 -28.61 -0.01 1.91
CA HIS A 111 -29.67 0.19 0.94
C HIS A 111 -29.26 -0.41 -0.39
N LEU A 112 -30.06 -1.35 -0.87
CA LEU A 112 -29.81 -1.98 -2.17
C LEU A 112 -29.96 -0.97 -3.33
N SER A 113 -30.71 0.12 -3.10
CA SER A 113 -30.81 1.25 -4.01
C SER A 113 -29.45 1.86 -4.36
N ASN A 114 -28.52 1.96 -3.39
CA ASN A 114 -27.17 2.47 -3.65
C ASN A 114 -26.42 1.65 -4.71
N LEU A 115 -26.72 0.35 -4.78
CA LEU A 115 -26.16 -0.54 -5.79
C LEU A 115 -26.98 -0.51 -7.10
N THR A 116 -28.30 -0.42 -7.02
CA THR A 116 -29.19 -0.43 -8.19
C THR A 116 -29.16 0.89 -8.96
N ASP A 117 -29.00 2.01 -8.29
CA ASP A 117 -28.82 3.31 -8.92
C ASP A 117 -27.52 3.34 -9.71
N THR A 118 -26.42 2.84 -9.12
CA THR A 118 -25.16 2.62 -9.84
C THR A 118 -25.31 1.59 -10.97
N ALA A 119 -26.10 0.53 -10.77
CA ALA A 119 -26.37 -0.48 -11.80
C ALA A 119 -27.26 0.08 -12.92
N ALA A 120 -28.18 0.98 -12.62
CA ALA A 120 -28.99 1.68 -13.63
C ALA A 120 -28.11 2.57 -14.52
N GLU A 121 -27.17 3.31 -13.93
CA GLU A 121 -26.15 4.05 -14.67
C GLU A 121 -25.23 3.12 -15.48
N MET A 122 -24.83 1.98 -14.94
CA MET A 122 -24.06 0.97 -15.66
C MET A 122 -24.85 0.36 -16.83
N ASN A 123 -26.14 0.10 -16.67
CA ASN A 123 -27.00 -0.42 -17.75
C ASN A 123 -27.22 0.62 -18.86
N ALA A 124 -27.18 1.90 -18.54
CA ALA A 124 -27.18 2.99 -19.51
C ALA A 124 -25.82 3.16 -20.22
N THR A 125 -24.75 2.60 -19.64
CA THR A 125 -23.38 2.68 -20.17
C THR A 125 -23.13 1.53 -21.14
N PRO A 126 -22.62 1.76 -22.36
CA PRO A 126 -22.30 0.69 -23.30
C PRO A 126 -21.32 -0.31 -22.70
N LEU A 127 -21.56 -1.61 -22.93
CA LEU A 127 -20.72 -2.71 -22.41
C LEU A 127 -19.20 -2.50 -22.60
N PRO A 128 -18.71 -2.00 -23.76
CA PRO A 128 -17.28 -1.74 -23.95
C PRO A 128 -16.73 -0.70 -22.95
N VAL A 129 -17.53 0.30 -22.57
CA VAL A 129 -17.12 1.33 -21.60
C VAL A 129 -17.06 0.74 -20.20
N THR A 130 -18.02 -0.09 -19.83
CA THR A 130 -18.04 -0.81 -18.55
C THR A 130 -16.82 -1.72 -18.42
N LEU A 131 -16.54 -2.53 -19.44
CA LEU A 131 -15.35 -3.40 -19.45
C LEU A 131 -14.05 -2.61 -19.38
N LYS A 132 -13.99 -1.47 -20.07
CA LYS A 132 -12.85 -0.54 -19.98
C LYS A 132 -12.67 -0.03 -18.55
N ASN A 133 -13.74 0.40 -17.89
CA ASN A 133 -13.66 0.92 -16.52
C ASN A 133 -13.18 -0.18 -15.54
N ILE A 134 -13.71 -1.40 -15.66
CA ILE A 134 -13.23 -2.56 -14.88
C ILE A 134 -11.75 -2.81 -15.12
N TRP A 135 -11.31 -2.79 -16.37
CA TRP A 135 -9.91 -2.97 -16.72
C TRP A 135 -9.01 -1.89 -16.14
N LEU A 136 -9.42 -0.63 -16.17
CA LEU A 136 -8.68 0.49 -15.59
C LEU A 136 -8.57 0.44 -14.05
N THR A 137 -9.42 -0.34 -13.36
CA THR A 137 -9.29 -0.56 -11.89
C THR A 137 -8.23 -1.61 -11.52
N LEU A 138 -7.68 -2.40 -12.46
CA LEU A 138 -6.71 -3.44 -12.17
C LEU A 138 -5.45 -2.94 -11.45
N PRO A 139 -4.85 -1.78 -11.80
CA PRO A 139 -3.72 -1.23 -11.04
C PRO A 139 -4.06 -0.95 -9.57
N LEU A 140 -5.26 -0.42 -9.31
CA LEU A 140 -5.74 -0.15 -7.95
C LEU A 140 -5.94 -1.45 -7.16
N ILE A 141 -6.53 -2.48 -7.77
CA ILE A 141 -6.70 -3.80 -7.16
C ILE A 141 -5.33 -4.41 -6.85
N THR A 142 -4.40 -4.37 -7.79
CA THR A 142 -3.02 -4.86 -7.61
C THR A 142 -2.31 -4.16 -6.46
N PHE A 143 -2.45 -2.84 -6.35
CA PHE A 143 -1.94 -2.05 -5.24
C PHE A 143 -2.57 -2.48 -3.90
N SER A 144 -3.89 -2.63 -3.85
CA SER A 144 -4.65 -2.94 -2.63
C SER A 144 -4.27 -4.29 -2.01
N PHE A 145 -3.92 -5.27 -2.84
CA PHE A 145 -3.50 -6.60 -2.39
C PHE A 145 -1.98 -6.80 -2.33
N CYS A 146 -1.19 -5.73 -2.46
CA CYS A 146 0.26 -5.81 -2.40
C CYS A 146 0.76 -5.99 -0.97
N CYS A 147 0.99 -7.23 -0.55
CA CYS A 147 1.60 -7.58 0.74
C CYS A 147 3.08 -8.01 0.62
N ALA A 148 3.72 -7.81 -0.54
CA ALA A 148 5.10 -8.26 -0.80
C ALA A 148 6.12 -7.83 0.27
N PRO A 149 6.13 -6.57 0.78
CA PRO A 149 7.07 -6.16 1.82
C PRO A 149 6.94 -6.94 3.13
N MET A 150 5.77 -7.56 3.39
CA MET A 150 5.50 -8.32 4.62
C MET A 150 5.84 -9.81 4.48
N VAL A 151 5.81 -10.36 3.26
CA VAL A 151 6.05 -11.79 3.01
C VAL A 151 7.51 -12.16 3.29
N SER A 152 8.46 -11.29 2.96
CA SER A 152 9.87 -11.56 3.10
C SER A 152 10.34 -11.74 4.56
N PRO A 153 10.02 -10.85 5.51
CA PRO A 153 10.33 -11.06 6.91
C PRO A 153 9.74 -12.34 7.47
N LEU A 154 8.51 -12.69 7.05
CA LEU A 154 7.84 -13.92 7.44
C LEU A 154 8.56 -15.16 6.90
N SER A 155 8.90 -15.16 5.62
CA SER A 155 9.65 -16.23 4.98
C SER A 155 11.01 -16.46 5.65
N SER A 156 11.73 -15.38 5.97
CA SER A 156 13.01 -15.46 6.67
C SER A 156 12.87 -16.07 8.05
N TYR A 157 11.86 -15.70 8.82
CA TYR A 157 11.58 -16.26 10.15
C TYR A 157 11.34 -17.77 10.12
N TYR A 158 10.58 -18.26 9.11
CA TYR A 158 10.28 -19.70 9.00
C TYR A 158 11.41 -20.51 8.37
N ARG A 159 12.26 -19.92 7.53
CA ARG A 159 13.39 -20.60 6.90
C ARG A 159 14.41 -21.12 7.93
N GLU A 160 14.58 -20.45 9.02
CA GLU A 160 15.45 -20.89 10.12
C GLU A 160 14.96 -22.19 10.79
N ARG A 161 13.70 -22.57 10.58
CA ARG A 161 13.02 -23.74 11.20
C ARG A 161 12.97 -24.99 10.32
N LYS A 162 13.79 -25.09 9.25
CA LYS A 162 13.94 -26.26 8.34
C LYS A 162 12.64 -26.63 7.58
N ALA A 163 12.55 -27.89 7.06
CA ALA A 163 11.51 -28.33 6.12
C ALA A 163 10.04 -28.17 6.60
N GLU A 164 9.78 -28.27 7.92
CA GLU A 164 8.45 -27.96 8.46
C GLU A 164 8.12 -26.46 8.42
N GLY A 165 9.14 -25.61 8.42
CA GLY A 165 8.96 -24.16 8.39
C GLY A 165 8.31 -23.65 7.11
N GLU A 166 8.66 -24.23 5.96
CA GLU A 166 8.08 -23.85 4.66
C GLU A 166 6.58 -24.12 4.58
N LYS A 167 6.15 -25.32 4.99
CA LYS A 167 4.71 -25.66 5.02
C LYS A 167 3.93 -24.75 5.95
N LYS A 168 4.48 -24.44 7.12
CA LYS A 168 3.88 -23.52 8.10
C LYS A 168 3.82 -22.09 7.55
N ALA A 169 4.88 -21.61 6.90
CA ALA A 169 4.90 -20.29 6.26
C ALA A 169 3.81 -20.18 5.18
N LEU A 170 3.71 -21.15 4.28
CA LEU A 170 2.69 -21.19 3.23
C LEU A 170 1.27 -21.23 3.81
N PHE A 171 1.04 -22.03 4.86
CA PHE A 171 -0.24 -22.08 5.54
C PHE A 171 -0.63 -20.72 6.15
N VAL A 172 0.30 -20.10 6.90
CA VAL A 172 0.06 -18.77 7.51
C VAL A 172 -0.21 -17.72 6.44
N ILE A 173 0.56 -17.70 5.34
CA ILE A 173 0.35 -16.77 4.25
C ILE A 173 -1.04 -16.97 3.63
N ARG A 174 -1.44 -18.20 3.34
CA ARG A 174 -2.77 -18.50 2.75
C ARG A 174 -3.92 -18.04 3.65
N ILE A 175 -3.87 -18.37 4.94
CA ILE A 175 -4.92 -17.95 5.89
C ILE A 175 -4.93 -16.43 6.03
N ALA A 176 -3.77 -15.78 6.13
CA ALA A 176 -3.69 -14.32 6.22
C ALA A 176 -4.27 -13.63 4.97
N TYR A 177 -3.95 -14.12 3.77
CA TYR A 177 -4.51 -13.58 2.53
C TYR A 177 -6.02 -13.77 2.42
N LEU A 178 -6.55 -14.94 2.81
CA LEU A 178 -7.99 -15.18 2.84
C LEU A 178 -8.69 -14.25 3.83
N ALA A 179 -8.13 -14.07 5.03
CA ALA A 179 -8.67 -13.17 6.03
C ALA A 179 -8.64 -11.70 5.55
N ILE A 180 -7.52 -11.27 4.94
CA ILE A 180 -7.39 -9.92 4.36
C ILE A 180 -8.40 -9.72 3.23
N PHE A 181 -8.51 -10.69 2.30
CA PHE A 181 -9.45 -10.63 1.18
C PHE A 181 -10.90 -10.51 1.67
N ALA A 182 -11.31 -11.39 2.59
CA ALA A 182 -12.65 -11.36 3.16
C ALA A 182 -12.93 -10.04 3.90
N SER A 183 -11.97 -9.54 4.66
CA SER A 183 -12.10 -8.27 5.40
C SER A 183 -12.21 -7.06 4.47
N ILE A 184 -11.39 -7.00 3.42
CA ILE A 184 -11.45 -5.92 2.42
C ILE A 184 -12.78 -5.97 1.67
N LEU A 185 -13.17 -7.15 1.19
CA LEU A 185 -14.42 -7.33 0.44
C LEU A 185 -15.62 -6.92 1.30
N PHE A 186 -15.67 -7.38 2.55
CA PHE A 186 -16.74 -7.04 3.48
C PHE A 186 -16.79 -5.53 3.77
N PHE A 187 -15.62 -4.91 4.01
CA PHE A 187 -15.54 -3.45 4.24
C PHE A 187 -15.99 -2.66 3.00
N VAL A 188 -15.51 -3.01 1.81
CA VAL A 188 -15.88 -2.33 0.56
C VAL A 188 -17.38 -2.46 0.29
N LEU A 189 -17.94 -3.67 0.41
CA LEU A 189 -19.38 -3.88 0.26
C LEU A 189 -20.19 -3.09 1.27
N SER A 190 -19.75 -3.07 2.54
CA SER A 190 -20.41 -2.29 3.58
C SER A 190 -20.39 -0.79 3.27
N CYS A 191 -19.28 -0.27 2.76
CA CYS A 191 -19.21 1.13 2.34
C CYS A 191 -20.13 1.42 1.15
N VAL A 192 -20.09 0.58 0.10
CA VAL A 192 -20.91 0.78 -1.11
C VAL A 192 -22.39 0.72 -0.81
N LEU A 193 -22.83 -0.19 0.07
CA LEU A 193 -24.24 -0.33 0.43
C LEU A 193 -24.69 0.69 1.47
N GLY A 194 -23.80 1.12 2.38
CA GLY A 194 -24.15 1.92 3.54
C GLY A 194 -23.85 3.42 3.43
N ILE A 195 -23.10 3.85 2.40
CA ILE A 195 -22.70 5.25 2.24
C ILE A 195 -23.30 5.83 0.96
N PRO A 196 -23.95 7.00 1.01
CA PRO A 196 -24.47 7.67 -0.16
C PRO A 196 -23.41 7.97 -1.22
N HIS A 197 -23.76 7.88 -2.49
CA HIS A 197 -22.85 8.08 -3.63
C HIS A 197 -22.13 9.45 -3.57
N ASP A 198 -22.81 10.51 -3.18
CA ASP A 198 -22.25 11.87 -3.10
C ASP A 198 -21.01 11.95 -2.17
N ASN A 199 -20.95 11.12 -1.13
CA ASN A 199 -19.79 11.07 -0.25
C ASN A 199 -18.55 10.52 -0.96
N PHE A 200 -18.70 9.56 -1.89
CA PHE A 200 -17.60 9.06 -2.70
C PHE A 200 -17.14 10.11 -3.72
N VAL A 201 -18.08 10.82 -4.34
CA VAL A 201 -17.76 11.93 -5.26
C VAL A 201 -16.98 13.02 -4.52
N ARG A 202 -17.42 13.39 -3.32
CA ARG A 202 -16.74 14.36 -2.46
C ARG A 202 -15.34 13.86 -2.05
N ALA A 203 -15.21 12.60 -1.62
CA ALA A 203 -13.94 12.02 -1.24
C ALA A 203 -12.92 12.11 -2.38
N LYS A 204 -13.35 11.81 -3.61
CA LYS A 204 -12.49 11.91 -4.79
C LYS A 204 -12.12 13.36 -5.09
N ALA A 205 -13.08 14.28 -5.08
CA ALA A 205 -12.86 15.70 -5.39
C ALA A 205 -11.90 16.38 -4.38
N GLU A 206 -11.98 16.01 -3.09
CA GLU A 206 -11.15 16.55 -2.02
C GLU A 206 -9.86 15.74 -1.77
N ASN A 207 -9.59 14.71 -2.60
CA ASN A 207 -8.45 13.79 -2.43
C ASN A 207 -8.40 13.16 -1.03
N LEU A 208 -9.57 12.77 -0.52
CA LEU A 208 -9.76 12.16 0.80
C LEU A 208 -10.08 10.66 0.71
N ASN A 209 -9.87 9.94 1.79
CA ASN A 209 -10.37 8.58 1.92
C ASN A 209 -11.83 8.55 2.39
N VAL A 210 -12.52 7.43 2.16
CA VAL A 210 -13.94 7.27 2.49
C VAL A 210 -14.23 7.47 3.98
N LEU A 211 -13.33 7.07 4.87
CA LEU A 211 -13.51 7.23 6.32
C LEU A 211 -13.51 8.70 6.76
N SER A 212 -12.79 9.56 6.01
CA SER A 212 -12.73 11.00 6.30
C SER A 212 -13.99 11.76 5.89
N VAL A 213 -14.81 11.21 5.00
CA VAL A 213 -16.05 11.86 4.52
C VAL A 213 -17.33 11.19 5.02
N MET A 214 -17.21 10.19 5.88
CA MET A 214 -18.38 9.55 6.50
C MET A 214 -19.13 10.58 7.37
N LYS A 215 -20.40 10.79 7.07
CA LYS A 215 -21.29 11.60 7.91
C LYS A 215 -22.12 10.68 8.78
N GLY A 216 -22.11 10.89 10.08
CA GLY A 216 -23.02 10.20 11.00
C GLY A 216 -24.43 10.75 10.86
N ASN A 217 -25.36 9.93 10.43
CA ASN A 217 -26.79 10.22 10.51
C ASN A 217 -27.34 9.51 11.77
N GLY A 218 -27.84 10.26 12.74
CA GLY A 218 -28.51 9.71 13.94
C GLY A 218 -27.56 8.99 14.91
N ASP A 219 -27.90 7.77 15.30
CA ASP A 219 -27.24 6.99 16.37
C ASP A 219 -25.76 6.63 16.13
N PHE A 220 -25.23 6.92 14.94
CA PHE A 220 -23.82 6.63 14.55
C PHE A 220 -22.85 7.80 14.73
N SER A 221 -23.19 8.79 15.56
CA SER A 221 -22.34 9.98 15.77
C SER A 221 -20.93 9.64 16.26
N LEU A 222 -20.77 8.58 17.06
CA LEU A 222 -19.47 8.13 17.57
C LEU A 222 -18.55 7.65 16.44
N ILE A 223 -19.08 6.94 15.46
CA ILE A 223 -18.30 6.43 14.31
C ILE A 223 -17.79 7.57 13.45
N TYR A 224 -18.61 8.59 13.24
CA TYR A 224 -18.22 9.81 12.53
C TYR A 224 -16.95 10.45 13.12
N HIS A 225 -16.83 10.49 14.46
CA HIS A 225 -15.65 11.06 15.10
C HIS A 225 -14.44 10.12 15.13
N ILE A 226 -14.66 8.81 15.15
CA ILE A 226 -13.58 7.81 15.25
C ILE A 226 -13.03 7.40 13.88
N ALA A 227 -13.86 7.38 12.84
CA ALA A 227 -13.45 6.91 11.50
C ALA A 227 -12.21 7.66 10.93
N PRO A 228 -12.10 9.00 11.01
CA PRO A 228 -10.90 9.71 10.56
C PRO A 228 -9.64 9.32 11.36
N LEU A 229 -9.76 9.08 12.65
CA LEU A 229 -8.64 8.66 13.51
C LEU A 229 -8.15 7.26 13.10
N ILE A 230 -9.07 6.35 12.80
CA ILE A 230 -8.74 5.01 12.31
C ILE A 230 -8.01 5.10 10.97
N ALA A 231 -8.44 5.96 10.06
CA ALA A 231 -7.77 6.23 8.80
C ALA A 231 -6.32 6.72 9.01
N ILE A 232 -6.13 7.71 9.90
CA ILE A 232 -4.82 8.25 10.25
C ILE A 232 -3.90 7.16 10.81
N ILE A 233 -4.40 6.31 11.72
CA ILE A 233 -3.63 5.19 12.28
C ILE A 233 -3.23 4.20 11.17
N GLY A 234 -4.17 3.84 10.30
CA GLY A 234 -3.91 2.92 9.18
C GLY A 234 -2.87 3.45 8.21
N MET A 235 -2.97 4.72 7.80
CA MET A 235 -2.02 5.36 6.90
C MET A 235 -0.64 5.53 7.54
N THR A 236 -0.58 5.90 8.82
CA THR A 236 0.68 5.99 9.59
C THR A 236 1.39 4.64 9.63
N LYS A 237 0.65 3.58 9.98
CA LYS A 237 1.19 2.21 10.01
C LYS A 237 1.71 1.78 8.64
N SER A 238 0.95 2.03 7.57
CA SER A 238 1.33 1.67 6.21
C SER A 238 2.54 2.47 5.73
N PHE A 239 2.59 3.78 6.01
CA PHE A 239 3.76 4.62 5.73
C PHE A 239 5.02 4.08 6.41
N LEU A 240 4.92 3.75 7.71
CA LEU A 240 6.07 3.22 8.47
C LEU A 240 6.54 1.88 7.92
N GLY A 241 5.63 0.99 7.54
CA GLY A 241 5.97 -0.33 7.03
C GLY A 241 6.70 -0.29 5.69
N VAL A 242 6.12 0.40 4.72
CA VAL A 242 6.73 0.54 3.38
C VAL A 242 7.95 1.46 3.44
N GLY A 243 7.85 2.58 4.16
CA GLY A 243 8.93 3.55 4.32
C GLY A 243 10.19 2.95 4.98
N LEU A 244 10.02 2.04 5.94
CA LEU A 244 11.15 1.30 6.52
C LEU A 244 11.88 0.47 5.46
N SER A 245 11.14 -0.28 4.65
CA SER A 245 11.69 -1.11 3.59
C SER A 245 12.41 -0.26 2.53
N VAL A 246 11.80 0.84 2.11
CA VAL A 246 12.39 1.79 1.15
C VAL A 246 13.66 2.43 1.71
N ALA A 247 13.63 2.93 2.95
CA ALA A 247 14.77 3.58 3.57
C ALA A 247 15.97 2.63 3.73
N GLN A 248 15.73 1.38 4.14
CA GLN A 248 16.77 0.35 4.25
C GLN A 248 17.38 0.04 2.88
N THR A 249 16.55 -0.21 1.88
CA THR A 249 16.97 -0.59 0.54
C THR A 249 17.72 0.54 -0.14
N PHE A 250 17.21 1.77 -0.06
CA PHE A 250 17.87 2.95 -0.62
C PHE A 250 19.21 3.25 0.08
N GLY A 251 19.25 3.06 1.40
CA GLY A 251 20.48 3.17 2.18
C GLY A 251 21.56 2.14 1.77
N GLN A 252 21.16 0.90 1.50
CA GLN A 252 22.05 -0.15 0.99
C GLN A 252 22.57 0.19 -0.43
N LEU A 253 21.68 0.63 -1.31
CA LEU A 253 22.04 1.06 -2.65
C LEU A 253 23.05 2.23 -2.62
N ALA A 254 22.78 3.26 -1.84
CA ALA A 254 23.68 4.41 -1.67
C ALA A 254 25.06 4.01 -1.13
N ALA A 255 25.12 3.09 -0.18
CA ALA A 255 26.37 2.55 0.35
C ALA A 255 27.14 1.75 -0.69
N SER A 256 26.45 0.94 -1.51
CA SER A 256 27.08 0.11 -2.56
C SER A 256 27.65 0.92 -3.73
N VAL A 257 27.14 2.12 -3.98
CA VAL A 257 27.59 3.00 -5.06
C VAL A 257 28.70 3.95 -4.58
N SER A 258 28.62 4.42 -3.34
CA SER A 258 29.47 5.52 -2.83
C SER A 258 30.89 5.09 -2.44
N GLY A 259 31.16 3.80 -2.17
CA GLY A 259 32.46 3.32 -1.71
C GLY A 259 32.99 3.97 -0.42
N LYS A 260 32.26 4.97 0.13
CA LYS A 260 32.60 5.75 1.33
C LYS A 260 31.96 5.10 2.58
N LYS A 261 32.34 5.59 3.77
CA LYS A 261 31.77 5.12 5.04
C LYS A 261 30.25 4.93 4.92
N ALA A 262 29.80 3.70 4.97
CA ALA A 262 28.39 3.28 4.76
C ALA A 262 27.39 4.10 5.61
N SER A 263 27.80 4.53 6.81
CA SER A 263 27.01 5.37 7.71
C SER A 263 26.67 6.76 7.14
N ALA A 264 27.63 7.43 6.50
CA ALA A 264 27.39 8.77 5.92
C ALA A 264 26.47 8.69 4.70
N SER A 265 26.65 7.67 3.87
CA SER A 265 25.79 7.44 2.69
C SER A 265 24.34 7.11 3.09
N LYS A 266 24.15 6.30 4.11
CA LYS A 266 22.81 5.98 4.66
C LYS A 266 22.10 7.23 5.21
N ARG A 267 22.81 8.13 5.92
CA ARG A 267 22.24 9.39 6.42
C ARG A 267 21.85 10.34 5.29
N LEU A 268 22.71 10.48 4.29
CA LEU A 268 22.41 11.33 3.13
C LEU A 268 21.21 10.79 2.34
N ALA A 269 21.13 9.47 2.16
CA ALA A 269 20.01 8.80 1.52
C ALA A 269 18.69 9.02 2.29
N SER A 270 18.72 8.91 3.62
CA SER A 270 17.55 9.19 4.46
C SER A 270 17.10 10.64 4.38
N LEU A 271 18.05 11.60 4.36
CA LEU A 271 17.74 13.02 4.20
C LEU A 271 17.13 13.30 2.81
N ALA A 272 17.69 12.72 1.76
CA ALA A 272 17.15 12.86 0.41
C ALA A 272 15.71 12.31 0.31
N LEU A 273 15.45 11.14 0.87
CA LEU A 273 14.10 10.56 0.94
C LEU A 273 13.15 11.46 1.73
N PHE A 274 13.59 11.99 2.87
CA PHE A 274 12.80 12.93 3.67
C PHE A 274 12.41 14.17 2.86
N LEU A 275 13.38 14.83 2.21
CA LEU A 275 13.13 16.04 1.43
C LEU A 275 12.21 15.78 0.23
N MET A 276 12.42 14.66 -0.48
CA MET A 276 11.54 14.27 -1.58
C MET A 276 10.12 13.97 -1.08
N THR A 277 10.00 13.22 0.02
CA THR A 277 8.70 12.91 0.62
C THR A 277 7.99 14.18 1.05
N PHE A 278 8.67 15.07 1.77
CA PHE A 278 8.10 16.35 2.19
C PHE A 278 7.62 17.19 1.01
N GLY A 279 8.47 17.35 -0.03
CA GLY A 279 8.14 18.14 -1.21
C GLY A 279 6.89 17.62 -1.94
N ILE A 280 6.79 16.31 -2.14
CA ILE A 280 5.66 15.70 -2.83
C ILE A 280 4.39 15.72 -1.97
N VAL A 281 4.50 15.44 -0.67
CA VAL A 281 3.37 15.52 0.26
C VAL A 281 2.83 16.94 0.38
N TYR A 282 3.73 17.95 0.36
CA TYR A 282 3.37 19.36 0.31
C TYR A 282 2.64 19.72 -0.98
N ALA A 283 3.11 19.23 -2.13
CA ALA A 283 2.52 19.47 -3.45
C ALA A 283 1.11 18.85 -3.60
N ASN A 284 0.74 17.89 -2.76
CA ASN A 284 -0.57 17.25 -2.73
C ASN A 284 -1.05 16.67 -4.06
N PRO A 285 -0.29 15.82 -4.73
CA PRO A 285 -0.76 15.16 -5.93
C PRO A 285 -2.00 14.28 -5.64
N ASP A 286 -2.81 14.04 -6.66
CA ASP A 286 -3.95 13.14 -6.53
C ASP A 286 -3.50 11.71 -6.20
N VAL A 287 -4.00 11.20 -5.07
CA VAL A 287 -3.61 9.88 -4.53
C VAL A 287 -4.00 8.77 -5.48
N LEU A 288 -5.19 8.86 -6.07
CA LEU A 288 -5.69 7.82 -6.98
C LEU A 288 -4.83 7.75 -8.25
N SER A 289 -4.51 8.91 -8.83
CA SER A 289 -3.63 9.01 -10.00
C SER A 289 -2.22 8.46 -9.70
N LEU A 290 -1.66 8.71 -8.51
CA LEU A 290 -0.38 8.13 -8.10
C LEU A 290 -0.43 6.59 -8.05
N ILE A 291 -1.54 6.02 -7.57
CA ILE A 291 -1.72 4.57 -7.49
C ILE A 291 -1.85 4.00 -8.91
N GLU A 292 -2.70 4.58 -9.74
CA GLU A 292 -3.02 4.06 -11.07
C GLU A 292 -1.83 4.17 -12.03
N MET A 293 -1.13 5.32 -12.03
CA MET A 293 -0.05 5.58 -12.99
C MET A 293 1.31 5.00 -12.57
N PHE A 294 1.59 4.93 -11.29
CA PHE A 294 2.92 4.53 -10.81
C PHE A 294 2.89 3.25 -9.96
N CYS A 295 2.14 3.25 -8.85
CA CYS A 295 2.25 2.18 -7.88
C CYS A 295 1.74 0.85 -8.44
N GLY A 296 0.53 0.81 -8.98
CA GLY A 296 -0.07 -0.41 -9.48
C GLY A 296 0.75 -1.11 -10.57
N PRO A 297 1.14 -0.42 -11.64
CA PRO A 297 1.94 -1.01 -12.72
C PRO A 297 3.31 -1.49 -12.27
N LEU A 298 4.04 -0.70 -11.48
CA LEU A 298 5.36 -1.09 -10.98
C LEU A 298 5.27 -2.29 -10.03
N ILE A 299 4.24 -2.31 -9.18
CA ILE A 299 3.96 -3.45 -8.30
C ILE A 299 3.62 -4.69 -9.14
N ALA A 300 2.84 -4.56 -10.21
CA ALA A 300 2.52 -5.69 -11.10
C ALA A 300 3.77 -6.33 -11.69
N VAL A 301 4.77 -5.54 -12.06
CA VAL A 301 6.07 -6.07 -12.53
C VAL A 301 6.76 -6.87 -11.43
N ILE A 302 6.82 -6.34 -10.20
CA ILE A 302 7.50 -7.03 -9.08
C ILE A 302 6.74 -8.27 -8.63
N LEU A 303 5.41 -8.21 -8.55
CA LEU A 303 4.61 -9.31 -8.01
C LEU A 303 4.34 -10.42 -9.03
N PHE A 304 4.17 -10.08 -10.30
CA PHE A 304 3.72 -11.01 -11.31
C PHE A 304 4.82 -11.35 -12.31
N LEU A 305 5.45 -10.35 -12.92
CA LEU A 305 6.35 -10.61 -14.05
C LEU A 305 7.73 -11.09 -13.61
N ILE A 306 8.34 -10.49 -12.59
CA ILE A 306 9.66 -10.91 -12.11
C ILE A 306 9.64 -12.34 -11.54
N PRO A 307 8.68 -12.73 -10.66
CA PRO A 307 8.60 -14.11 -10.20
C PRO A 307 8.34 -15.10 -11.33
N ALA A 308 7.44 -14.78 -12.26
CA ALA A 308 7.19 -15.62 -13.42
C ALA A 308 8.44 -15.80 -14.29
N TYR A 309 9.15 -14.72 -14.59
CA TYR A 309 10.43 -14.76 -15.31
C TYR A 309 11.44 -15.69 -14.61
N LEU A 310 11.60 -15.58 -13.30
CA LEU A 310 12.50 -16.43 -12.53
C LEU A 310 12.08 -17.90 -12.58
N ILE A 311 10.78 -18.20 -12.46
CA ILE A 311 10.25 -19.57 -12.53
C ILE A 311 10.52 -20.19 -13.92
N TYR A 312 10.39 -19.43 -14.99
CA TYR A 312 10.64 -19.94 -16.33
C TYR A 312 12.14 -20.04 -16.67
N THR A 313 12.99 -19.19 -16.12
CA THR A 313 14.43 -19.14 -16.45
C THR A 313 15.31 -19.99 -15.54
N ARG A 314 14.87 -20.27 -14.30
CA ARG A 314 15.68 -21.00 -13.30
C ARG A 314 15.25 -22.47 -13.21
N PRO A 315 16.17 -23.43 -13.44
CA PRO A 315 15.87 -24.86 -13.31
C PRO A 315 15.41 -25.26 -11.89
N SER A 316 15.96 -24.60 -10.86
CA SER A 316 15.59 -24.85 -9.46
C SER A 316 14.13 -24.52 -9.12
N LEU A 317 13.44 -23.76 -9.97
CA LEU A 317 12.05 -23.37 -9.81
C LEU A 317 11.11 -24.06 -10.81
N ALA A 318 11.62 -25.05 -11.56
CA ALA A 318 10.87 -25.71 -12.64
C ALA A 318 9.59 -26.41 -12.14
N GLU A 319 9.58 -26.91 -10.93
CA GLU A 319 8.41 -27.55 -10.30
C GLU A 319 7.22 -26.61 -10.10
N LEU A 320 7.47 -25.29 -10.06
CA LEU A 320 6.43 -24.27 -9.90
C LEU A 320 5.77 -23.89 -11.24
N ARG A 321 6.28 -24.40 -12.37
CA ARG A 321 5.72 -24.10 -13.69
C ARG A 321 4.34 -24.76 -13.85
N GLY A 322 3.36 -23.97 -14.29
CA GLY A 322 2.01 -24.48 -14.48
C GLY A 322 1.01 -23.40 -14.87
N VAL A 323 -0.26 -23.78 -14.97
CA VAL A 323 -1.36 -22.88 -15.33
C VAL A 323 -1.44 -21.66 -14.41
N THR A 324 -1.14 -21.83 -13.13
CA THR A 324 -1.14 -20.73 -12.14
C THR A 324 -0.17 -19.61 -12.53
N VAL A 325 1.05 -19.96 -12.98
CA VAL A 325 2.05 -18.97 -13.41
C VAL A 325 1.59 -18.27 -14.68
N PHE A 326 0.96 -18.98 -15.59
CA PHE A 326 0.38 -18.39 -16.79
C PHE A 326 -0.70 -17.36 -16.45
N LEU A 327 -1.63 -17.68 -15.53
CA LEU A 327 -2.64 -16.74 -15.05
C LEU A 327 -2.03 -15.52 -14.36
N VAL A 328 -0.95 -15.71 -13.58
CA VAL A 328 -0.19 -14.61 -12.95
C VAL A 328 0.41 -13.68 -14.00
N VAL A 329 0.98 -14.23 -15.08
CA VAL A 329 1.52 -13.44 -16.19
C VAL A 329 0.40 -12.66 -16.89
N LEU A 330 -0.73 -13.29 -17.18
CA LEU A 330 -1.88 -12.62 -17.78
C LEU A 330 -2.39 -11.47 -16.92
N GLY A 331 -2.54 -11.66 -15.60
CA GLY A 331 -2.92 -10.62 -14.66
C GLY A 331 -1.93 -9.45 -14.64
N GLY A 332 -0.63 -9.75 -14.66
CA GLY A 332 0.42 -8.74 -14.73
C GLY A 332 0.38 -7.92 -16.01
N LEU A 333 0.24 -8.59 -17.16
CA LEU A 333 0.14 -7.93 -18.46
C LEU A 333 -1.15 -7.10 -18.58
N ALA A 334 -2.27 -7.61 -18.08
CA ALA A 334 -3.54 -6.86 -18.05
C ALA A 334 -3.42 -5.59 -17.20
N THR A 335 -2.76 -5.66 -16.05
CA THR A 335 -2.51 -4.47 -15.20
C THR A 335 -1.61 -3.45 -15.90
N LEU A 336 -0.53 -3.91 -16.57
CA LEU A 336 0.36 -3.03 -17.34
C LEU A 336 -0.32 -2.42 -18.56
N SER A 337 -1.20 -3.17 -19.24
CA SER A 337 -1.91 -2.65 -20.41
C SER A 337 -2.91 -1.55 -20.02
N ALA A 338 -3.46 -1.59 -18.81
CA ALA A 338 -4.30 -0.50 -18.29
C ALA A 338 -3.51 0.81 -18.17
N LEU A 339 -2.24 0.76 -17.72
CA LEU A 339 -1.35 1.93 -17.71
C LEU A 339 -1.13 2.51 -19.11
N LEU A 340 -0.81 1.64 -20.08
CA LEU A 340 -0.56 2.11 -21.46
C LEU A 340 -1.77 2.85 -22.05
N TRP A 341 -2.97 2.41 -21.69
CA TRP A 341 -4.19 3.08 -22.11
C TRP A 341 -4.42 4.44 -21.44
N THR A 342 -4.04 4.60 -20.18
CA THR A 342 -4.18 5.90 -19.48
C THR A 342 -3.16 6.94 -19.95
N MET A 343 -2.10 6.53 -20.64
CA MET A 343 -1.06 7.39 -21.20
C MET A 343 -1.33 7.81 -22.66
N LEU A 344 -2.24 7.10 -23.34
CA LEU A 344 -2.69 7.39 -24.71
C LEU A 344 -3.96 8.26 -24.70
#